data_2021db3ec90f3f5fc69551a030601903
#
_entry.id   2021db3ec90f3f5fc69551a030601903
#
_cell.length_a   1.000
_cell.length_b   1.000
_cell.length_c   1.000
_cell.angle_alpha   90.00
_cell.angle_beta   90.00
_cell.angle_gamma   90.00
#
_symmetry.space_group_name_H-M   'P 1'
#
loop_
_entity.id
_entity.type
_entity.pdbx_description
1 polymer ?
#
loop_
_entity_poly.entity_id
_entity_poly.type
_entity_poly.pdbx_seq_one_letter_code
_entity_poly.pdbx_strand_id
1 'polypeptide(L)'
;EQILRRQAPKRPLAPENPPALPSALAWGHNKRVTRDHTESHDHASPQERPLLIAIALTVGFAAVEAVGGWLSGSLALLADAGHMVTDGAAMAIAIFAQRISMRPPSQRASYGYARAEVLGAFINALLMLGIVAWIAIEAVRRLLAPGQVAGGTVIVVATGGLVVNMCSAWLLMKSSSLNARAALLHVMGDMLGSVAAMVAGGVIAVTGWLPIDPILSLFVAVLILRSTWMLLRTSTHVLMEGVPEHLSYEDIGRALCTLPGVAAVHDLHVWHVDSNRAALSAHVVIQDASAWPQTLTAAQRLLAQRYGIDHVTLQPSWHAPIRGKRFIPLTPIGGDDKHLH
;
A
#
# COMPACT_ATOMS: atom_id res chain seq x y z
N GLU A 1 36.02 64.20 49.77
CA GLU A 1 35.88 63.96 48.30
C GLU A 1 36.56 62.63 47.96
N GLN A 2 35.80 61.52 48.04
CA GLN A 2 36.28 60.19 47.70
C GLN A 2 35.57 59.70 46.46
N ILE A 3 36.36 59.45 45.45
CA ILE A 3 35.99 59.05 44.10
C ILE A 3 35.51 57.58 44.10
N LEU A 4 34.26 57.37 43.79
CA LEU A 4 33.67 56.09 43.55
C LEU A 4 34.24 55.43 42.22
N ARG A 5 35.16 54.46 42.34
CA ARG A 5 35.54 53.60 41.24
C ARG A 5 34.43 52.57 41.05
N ARG A 6 33.66 52.70 39.96
CA ARG A 6 32.74 51.66 39.45
C ARG A 6 33.57 50.47 38.96
N GLN A 7 33.41 49.32 39.62
CA GLN A 7 33.91 48.05 39.12
C GLN A 7 32.99 47.59 37.96
N ALA A 8 33.57 47.33 36.79
CA ALA A 8 32.88 46.74 35.66
C ALA A 8 32.49 45.29 35.98
N PRO A 9 31.30 44.79 35.51
CA PRO A 9 30.86 43.41 35.73
C PRO A 9 31.80 42.45 35.02
N LYS A 10 32.28 41.42 35.74
CA LYS A 10 33.08 40.31 35.18
C LYS A 10 32.23 39.57 34.15
N ARG A 11 32.74 39.39 32.94
CA ARG A 11 32.14 38.50 31.92
C ARG A 11 31.96 37.08 32.49
N PRO A 12 30.83 36.41 32.26
CA PRO A 12 30.69 35.02 32.63
C PRO A 12 31.69 34.17 31.80
N LEU A 13 32.35 33.24 32.47
CA LEU A 13 33.23 32.26 31.86
C LEU A 13 32.41 31.42 30.87
N ALA A 14 32.96 31.19 29.68
CA ALA A 14 32.39 30.28 28.73
C ALA A 14 32.23 28.88 29.36
N PRO A 15 31.15 28.15 29.07
CA PRO A 15 30.96 26.80 29.61
C PRO A 15 32.12 25.91 29.13
N GLU A 16 32.77 25.24 30.08
CA GLU A 16 33.76 24.18 29.79
C GLU A 16 33.12 23.12 28.88
N ASN A 17 33.84 22.75 27.85
CA ASN A 17 33.42 21.66 26.95
C ASN A 17 33.15 20.41 27.78
N PRO A 18 32.00 19.74 27.61
CA PRO A 18 31.74 18.47 28.27
C PRO A 18 32.83 17.45 27.88
N PRO A 19 33.21 16.55 28.78
CA PRO A 19 34.22 15.56 28.51
C PRO A 19 33.83 14.73 27.31
N ALA A 20 34.79 14.48 26.40
CA ALA A 20 34.60 13.64 25.23
C ALA A 20 34.11 12.25 25.65
N LEU A 21 32.92 11.86 25.14
CA LEU A 21 32.38 10.53 25.33
C LEU A 21 33.36 9.50 24.76
N PRO A 22 33.58 8.35 25.45
CA PRO A 22 34.47 7.30 24.96
C PRO A 22 34.02 6.81 23.61
N SER A 23 34.95 6.66 22.68
CA SER A 23 34.79 6.23 21.29
C SER A 23 34.22 4.82 21.05
N ALA A 24 33.67 4.19 22.08
CA ALA A 24 33.13 2.83 22.06
C ALA A 24 31.64 2.75 21.63
N LEU A 25 30.96 3.86 21.35
CA LEU A 25 29.60 3.89 20.81
C LEU A 25 29.58 4.35 19.33
N ALA A 26 30.60 3.99 18.57
CA ALA A 26 30.49 4.00 17.12
C ALA A 26 29.49 2.89 16.75
N TRP A 27 28.25 3.27 16.51
CA TRP A 27 27.28 2.44 15.82
C TRP A 27 27.94 1.94 14.54
N GLY A 28 28.07 0.60 14.43
CA GLY A 28 28.69 -0.03 13.30
C GLY A 28 28.12 0.57 12.00
N HIS A 29 28.96 1.36 11.36
CA HIS A 29 28.70 1.79 9.99
C HIS A 29 28.62 0.50 9.19
N ASN A 30 27.41 0.12 8.88
CA ASN A 30 27.08 -0.86 7.87
C ASN A 30 27.98 -0.57 6.67
N LYS A 31 28.85 -1.52 6.34
CA LYS A 31 29.74 -1.44 5.19
C LYS A 31 28.92 -0.88 4.04
N ARG A 32 29.24 0.33 3.61
CA ARG A 32 28.81 0.81 2.29
C ARG A 32 29.31 -0.25 1.33
N VAL A 33 28.41 -1.09 0.89
CA VAL A 33 28.59 -1.76 -0.38
C VAL A 33 28.60 -0.61 -1.38
N THR A 34 29.80 -0.19 -1.77
CA THR A 34 29.99 0.64 -2.94
C THR A 34 29.44 -0.17 -4.10
N ARG A 35 28.13 -0.01 -4.37
CA ARG A 35 27.61 -0.34 -5.69
C ARG A 35 28.29 0.65 -6.61
N ASP A 36 29.23 0.17 -7.39
CA ASP A 36 29.70 0.83 -8.59
C ASP A 36 28.47 1.19 -9.41
N HIS A 37 28.08 2.45 -9.35
CA HIS A 37 27.15 3.03 -10.29
C HIS A 37 27.88 3.25 -11.60
N THR A 38 28.21 2.16 -12.29
CA THR A 38 28.32 2.23 -13.73
C THR A 38 26.93 2.60 -14.21
N GLU A 39 26.82 3.80 -14.77
CA GLU A 39 25.66 4.27 -15.53
C GLU A 39 25.32 3.23 -16.60
N SER A 40 24.50 2.26 -16.24
CA SER A 40 23.82 1.43 -17.21
C SER A 40 22.61 2.22 -17.67
N HIS A 41 22.68 2.72 -18.89
CA HIS A 41 21.53 3.15 -19.66
C HIS A 41 20.40 2.14 -19.46
N ASP A 42 19.25 2.65 -19.06
CA ASP A 42 18.00 1.99 -18.66
C ASP A 42 17.46 1.12 -19.82
N HIS A 43 18.07 -0.03 -20.05
CA HIS A 43 17.46 -1.09 -20.83
C HIS A 43 16.79 -2.03 -19.83
N ALA A 44 15.46 -2.04 -19.83
CA ALA A 44 14.66 -2.99 -19.06
C ALA A 44 15.31 -4.37 -19.11
N SER A 45 15.45 -5.01 -17.94
CA SER A 45 16.07 -6.32 -17.86
C SER A 45 15.35 -7.31 -18.81
N PRO A 46 16.01 -8.32 -19.37
CA PRO A 46 15.37 -9.29 -20.25
C PRO A 46 14.11 -9.93 -19.65
N GLN A 47 13.99 -9.94 -18.32
CA GLN A 47 12.83 -10.46 -17.59
C GLN A 47 11.66 -9.46 -17.49
N GLU A 48 11.91 -8.16 -17.66
CA GLU A 48 10.88 -7.11 -17.58
C GLU A 48 10.26 -6.79 -18.94
N ARG A 49 10.95 -7.08 -20.03
CA ARG A 49 10.45 -6.81 -21.40
C ARG A 49 9.08 -7.43 -21.70
N PRO A 50 8.79 -8.70 -21.35
CA PRO A 50 7.47 -9.28 -21.59
C PRO A 50 6.34 -8.55 -20.87
N LEU A 51 6.62 -8.09 -19.63
CA LEU A 51 5.67 -7.33 -18.82
C LEU A 51 5.38 -5.97 -19.46
N LEU A 52 6.41 -5.22 -19.86
CA LEU A 52 6.22 -3.91 -20.51
C LEU A 52 5.49 -4.01 -21.84
N ILE A 53 5.77 -5.06 -22.63
CA ILE A 53 5.06 -5.30 -23.90
C ILE A 53 3.61 -5.62 -23.64
N ALA A 54 3.30 -6.52 -22.69
CA ALA A 54 1.93 -6.87 -22.34
C ALA A 54 1.13 -5.63 -21.90
N ILE A 55 1.71 -4.79 -21.03
CA ILE A 55 1.11 -3.54 -20.57
C ILE A 55 0.85 -2.58 -21.74
N ALA A 56 1.85 -2.37 -22.61
CA ALA A 56 1.71 -1.47 -23.75
C ALA A 56 0.61 -1.96 -24.72
N LEU A 57 0.51 -3.26 -24.95
CA LEU A 57 -0.54 -3.86 -25.76
C LEU A 57 -1.92 -3.66 -25.14
N THR A 58 -2.07 -3.94 -23.84
CA THR A 58 -3.33 -3.83 -23.11
C THR A 58 -3.80 -2.37 -23.05
N VAL A 59 -2.94 -1.46 -22.60
CA VAL A 59 -3.28 -0.02 -22.53
C VAL A 59 -3.51 0.58 -23.92
N GLY A 60 -2.72 0.18 -24.92
CA GLY A 60 -2.92 0.61 -26.31
C GLY A 60 -4.25 0.16 -26.88
N PHE A 61 -4.67 -1.07 -26.55
CA PHE A 61 -5.95 -1.61 -27.03
C PHE A 61 -7.16 -0.98 -26.29
N ALA A 62 -7.01 -0.55 -25.06
CA ALA A 62 -8.04 0.18 -24.30
C ALA A 62 -8.59 1.40 -25.08
N ALA A 63 -7.73 2.09 -25.83
CA ALA A 63 -8.17 3.20 -26.70
C ALA A 63 -9.06 2.70 -27.85
N VAL A 64 -8.75 1.53 -28.43
CA VAL A 64 -9.57 0.91 -29.48
C VAL A 64 -10.92 0.50 -28.93
N GLU A 65 -10.97 -0.08 -27.73
CA GLU A 65 -12.22 -0.46 -27.05
C GLU A 65 -13.05 0.75 -26.66
N ALA A 66 -12.42 1.83 -26.17
CA ALA A 66 -13.13 3.07 -25.86
C ALA A 66 -13.82 3.65 -27.10
N VAL A 67 -13.09 3.75 -28.21
CA VAL A 67 -13.64 4.25 -29.48
C VAL A 67 -14.70 3.29 -30.03
N GLY A 68 -14.42 1.98 -30.02
CA GLY A 68 -15.34 0.94 -30.47
C GLY A 68 -16.62 0.88 -29.65
N GLY A 69 -16.51 1.00 -28.34
CA GLY A 69 -17.64 1.06 -27.42
C GLY A 69 -18.51 2.30 -27.64
N TRP A 70 -17.86 3.46 -27.84
CA TRP A 70 -18.58 4.70 -28.14
C TRP A 70 -19.30 4.64 -29.47
N LEU A 71 -18.62 4.19 -30.53
CA LEU A 71 -19.21 4.09 -31.87
C LEU A 71 -20.30 3.00 -31.98
N SER A 72 -20.15 1.88 -31.27
CA SER A 72 -21.13 0.79 -31.26
C SER A 72 -22.28 1.03 -30.29
N GLY A 73 -22.17 1.97 -29.37
CA GLY A 73 -23.11 2.18 -28.27
C GLY A 73 -23.05 1.10 -27.18
N SER A 74 -22.02 0.23 -27.16
CA SER A 74 -21.91 -0.84 -26.17
C SER A 74 -21.35 -0.34 -24.84
N LEU A 75 -22.12 -0.55 -23.77
CA LEU A 75 -21.70 -0.24 -22.41
C LEU A 75 -20.67 -1.28 -21.89
N ALA A 76 -20.76 -2.51 -22.36
CA ALA A 76 -19.80 -3.57 -21.98
C ALA A 76 -18.38 -3.22 -22.47
N LEU A 77 -18.21 -2.76 -23.71
CA LEU A 77 -16.91 -2.32 -24.22
C LEU A 77 -16.41 -1.06 -23.50
N LEU A 78 -17.30 -0.09 -23.19
CA LEU A 78 -16.92 1.10 -22.45
C LEU A 78 -16.52 0.81 -21.00
N ALA A 79 -17.16 -0.20 -20.39
CA ALA A 79 -16.80 -0.66 -19.05
C ALA A 79 -15.41 -1.29 -19.03
N ASP A 80 -15.11 -2.16 -20.00
CA ASP A 80 -13.81 -2.82 -20.14
C ASP A 80 -12.71 -1.79 -20.44
N ALA A 81 -12.91 -0.91 -21.41
CA ALA A 81 -12.00 0.18 -21.72
C ALA A 81 -11.74 1.11 -20.51
N GLY A 82 -12.79 1.45 -19.74
CA GLY A 82 -12.68 2.28 -18.55
C GLY A 82 -11.82 1.61 -17.47
N HIS A 83 -11.96 0.31 -17.27
CA HIS A 83 -11.12 -0.49 -16.38
C HIS A 83 -9.65 -0.45 -16.83
N MET A 84 -9.37 -0.78 -18.09
CA MET A 84 -8.01 -0.80 -18.62
C MET A 84 -7.32 0.58 -18.58
N VAL A 85 -8.05 1.66 -18.84
CA VAL A 85 -7.51 3.04 -18.73
C VAL A 85 -7.15 3.39 -17.29
N THR A 86 -8.00 3.01 -16.32
CA THR A 86 -7.68 3.25 -14.89
C THR A 86 -6.50 2.41 -14.41
N ASP A 87 -6.31 1.21 -14.92
CA ASP A 87 -5.15 0.40 -14.59
C ASP A 87 -3.86 0.98 -15.17
N GLY A 88 -3.93 1.50 -16.39
CA GLY A 88 -2.83 2.29 -16.96
C GLY A 88 -2.50 3.54 -16.13
N ALA A 89 -3.51 4.26 -15.68
CA ALA A 89 -3.34 5.41 -14.78
C ALA A 89 -2.78 4.99 -13.42
N ALA A 90 -3.25 3.87 -12.84
CA ALA A 90 -2.73 3.31 -11.60
C ALA A 90 -1.23 3.01 -11.70
N MET A 91 -0.82 2.42 -12.80
CA MET A 91 0.59 2.12 -13.04
C MET A 91 1.45 3.38 -13.17
N ALA A 92 0.96 4.39 -13.88
CA ALA A 92 1.64 5.69 -13.97
C ALA A 92 1.76 6.35 -12.59
N ILE A 93 0.70 6.33 -11.79
CA ILE A 93 0.68 6.82 -10.41
C ILE A 93 1.65 6.02 -9.54
N ALA A 94 1.69 4.69 -9.66
CA ALA A 94 2.60 3.83 -8.90
C ALA A 94 4.06 4.14 -9.22
N ILE A 95 4.44 4.29 -10.49
CA ILE A 95 5.80 4.66 -10.92
C ILE A 95 6.18 6.04 -10.36
N PHE A 96 5.28 7.01 -10.44
CA PHE A 96 5.51 8.35 -9.90
C PHE A 96 5.64 8.33 -8.37
N ALA A 97 4.76 7.62 -7.70
CA ALA A 97 4.78 7.45 -6.25
C ALA A 97 6.06 6.74 -5.78
N GLN A 98 6.49 5.70 -6.48
CA GLN A 98 7.74 4.99 -6.21
C GLN A 98 8.96 5.91 -6.34
N ARG A 99 9.02 6.75 -7.38
CA ARG A 99 10.10 7.75 -7.52
C ARG A 99 10.12 8.77 -6.38
N ILE A 100 8.94 9.17 -5.90
CA ILE A 100 8.82 10.08 -4.75
C ILE A 100 9.21 9.36 -3.45
N SER A 101 8.77 8.12 -3.25
CA SER A 101 9.04 7.34 -2.03
C SER A 101 10.53 7.05 -1.81
N MET A 102 11.31 6.99 -2.89
CA MET A 102 12.77 6.83 -2.82
C MET A 102 13.51 8.09 -2.36
N ARG A 103 12.84 9.24 -2.24
CA ARG A 103 13.46 10.45 -1.72
C ARG A 103 13.80 10.28 -0.24
N PRO A 104 15.01 10.68 0.19
CA PRO A 104 15.43 10.54 1.58
C PRO A 104 14.52 11.36 2.50
N PRO A 105 14.43 10.97 3.78
CA PRO A 105 13.79 11.77 4.81
C PRO A 105 14.31 13.22 4.82
N SER A 106 13.43 14.16 5.11
CA SER A 106 13.73 15.59 5.14
C SER A 106 13.16 16.23 6.40
N GLN A 107 13.53 17.48 6.67
CA GLN A 107 12.96 18.23 7.83
C GLN A 107 11.43 18.38 7.76
N ARG A 108 10.83 18.30 6.56
CA ARG A 108 9.38 18.38 6.37
C ARG A 108 8.68 17.01 6.34
N ALA A 109 9.42 15.95 6.08
CA ALA A 109 8.91 14.59 6.00
C ALA A 109 9.93 13.63 6.65
N SER A 110 9.81 13.44 7.97
CA SER A 110 10.76 12.65 8.77
C SER A 110 10.80 11.17 8.38
N TYR A 111 9.67 10.60 7.96
CA TYR A 111 9.59 9.25 7.36
C TYR A 111 9.80 9.24 5.84
N GLY A 112 10.14 10.39 5.23
CA GLY A 112 10.17 10.54 3.78
C GLY A 112 8.76 10.54 3.18
N TYR A 113 8.66 10.11 1.93
CA TYR A 113 7.40 10.03 1.20
C TYR A 113 6.94 8.58 0.95
N ALA A 114 7.31 7.68 1.84
CA ALA A 114 7.04 6.25 1.68
C ALA A 114 5.54 5.92 1.51
N ARG A 115 4.64 6.72 2.11
CA ARG A 115 3.18 6.58 1.96
C ARG A 115 2.62 7.10 0.62
N ALA A 116 3.45 7.70 -0.25
CA ALA A 116 2.98 8.20 -1.55
C ALA A 116 2.40 7.07 -2.42
N GLU A 117 2.99 5.87 -2.33
CA GLU A 117 2.49 4.68 -3.03
C GLU A 117 1.08 4.29 -2.58
N VAL A 118 0.85 4.27 -1.28
CA VAL A 118 -0.47 3.95 -0.69
C VAL A 118 -1.51 5.02 -1.05
N LEU A 119 -1.11 6.30 -1.03
CA LEU A 119 -1.98 7.40 -1.47
C LEU A 119 -2.32 7.28 -2.96
N GLY A 120 -1.35 6.89 -3.80
CA GLY A 120 -1.59 6.61 -5.21
C GLY A 120 -2.61 5.50 -5.42
N ALA A 121 -2.47 4.38 -4.69
CA ALA A 121 -3.42 3.28 -4.73
C ALA A 121 -4.82 3.68 -4.24
N PHE A 122 -4.91 4.52 -3.21
CA PHE A 122 -6.17 5.07 -2.72
C PHE A 122 -6.88 5.94 -3.76
N ILE A 123 -6.14 6.86 -4.41
CA ILE A 123 -6.67 7.73 -5.47
C ILE A 123 -7.17 6.88 -6.64
N ASN A 124 -6.39 5.87 -7.05
CA ASN A 124 -6.80 4.95 -8.11
C ASN A 124 -8.10 4.21 -7.77
N ALA A 125 -8.22 3.70 -6.53
CA ALA A 125 -9.45 3.04 -6.09
C ALA A 125 -10.67 3.98 -6.13
N LEU A 126 -10.51 5.27 -5.80
CA LEU A 126 -11.58 6.27 -5.91
C LEU A 126 -11.97 6.54 -7.37
N LEU A 127 -11.00 6.65 -8.28
CA LEU A 127 -11.26 6.84 -9.70
C LEU A 127 -12.04 5.63 -10.27
N MET A 128 -11.59 4.42 -9.93
CA MET A 128 -12.25 3.19 -10.34
C MET A 128 -13.69 3.10 -9.78
N LEU A 129 -13.89 3.46 -8.53
CA LEU A 129 -15.24 3.50 -7.93
C LEU A 129 -16.16 4.49 -8.68
N GLY A 130 -15.60 5.63 -9.11
CA GLY A 130 -16.34 6.61 -9.93
C GLY A 130 -16.77 6.01 -11.28
N ILE A 131 -15.89 5.26 -11.95
CA ILE A 131 -16.22 4.58 -13.22
C ILE A 131 -17.27 3.49 -13.00
N VAL A 132 -17.11 2.64 -11.99
CA VAL A 132 -18.07 1.60 -11.66
C VAL A 132 -19.46 2.18 -11.36
N ALA A 133 -19.52 3.28 -10.60
CA ALA A 133 -20.77 3.97 -10.32
C ALA A 133 -21.40 4.55 -11.60
N TRP A 134 -20.62 5.14 -12.49
CA TRP A 134 -21.09 5.64 -13.78
C TRP A 134 -21.64 4.50 -14.64
N ILE A 135 -20.92 3.37 -14.75
CA ILE A 135 -21.37 2.20 -15.50
C ILE A 135 -22.69 1.66 -14.93
N ALA A 136 -22.79 1.54 -13.61
CA ALA A 136 -24.01 1.06 -12.95
C ALA A 136 -25.22 1.96 -13.22
N ILE A 137 -25.04 3.28 -13.12
CA ILE A 137 -26.11 4.26 -13.42
C ILE A 137 -26.53 4.15 -14.88
N GLU A 138 -25.56 4.11 -15.81
CA GLU A 138 -25.84 4.03 -17.23
C GLU A 138 -26.48 2.69 -17.63
N ALA A 139 -26.07 1.58 -17.01
CA ALA A 139 -26.69 0.28 -17.21
C ALA A 139 -28.16 0.29 -16.79
N VAL A 140 -28.49 0.85 -15.63
CA VAL A 140 -29.90 1.00 -15.19
C VAL A 140 -30.68 1.88 -16.16
N ARG A 141 -30.13 3.00 -16.63
CA ARG A 141 -30.79 3.86 -17.63
C ARG A 141 -31.09 3.10 -18.91
N ARG A 142 -30.13 2.30 -19.42
CA ARG A 142 -30.31 1.51 -20.65
C ARG A 142 -31.25 0.33 -20.49
N LEU A 143 -31.39 -0.21 -19.27
CA LEU A 143 -32.42 -1.20 -18.98
C LEU A 143 -33.83 -0.61 -19.06
N LEU A 144 -33.99 0.67 -18.61
CA LEU A 144 -35.28 1.37 -18.64
C LEU A 144 -35.60 1.96 -20.03
N ALA A 145 -34.57 2.41 -20.75
CA ALA A 145 -34.67 3.00 -22.09
C ALA A 145 -33.54 2.45 -22.98
N PRO A 146 -33.73 1.28 -23.60
CA PRO A 146 -32.70 0.63 -24.40
C PRO A 146 -32.23 1.52 -25.57
N GLY A 147 -30.91 1.78 -25.61
CA GLY A 147 -30.27 2.43 -26.75
C GLY A 147 -29.94 1.45 -27.87
N GLN A 148 -29.65 1.96 -29.07
CA GLN A 148 -29.19 1.12 -30.16
C GLN A 148 -27.75 0.67 -29.91
N VAL A 149 -27.47 -0.62 -30.09
CA VAL A 149 -26.14 -1.22 -29.98
C VAL A 149 -25.83 -1.97 -31.28
N ALA A 150 -24.71 -1.63 -31.90
CA ALA A 150 -24.23 -2.29 -33.12
C ALA A 150 -23.51 -3.61 -32.77
N GLY A 151 -24.25 -4.71 -32.57
CA GLY A 151 -23.73 -6.00 -32.11
C GLY A 151 -22.56 -6.54 -32.94
N GLY A 152 -22.57 -6.34 -34.25
CA GLY A 152 -21.46 -6.74 -35.13
C GLY A 152 -20.15 -6.01 -34.82
N THR A 153 -20.20 -4.70 -34.58
CA THR A 153 -19.03 -3.91 -34.18
C THR A 153 -18.52 -4.35 -32.82
N VAL A 154 -19.43 -4.63 -31.86
CA VAL A 154 -19.07 -5.13 -30.54
C VAL A 154 -18.29 -6.45 -30.63
N ILE A 155 -18.75 -7.39 -31.45
CA ILE A 155 -18.07 -8.69 -31.64
C ILE A 155 -16.67 -8.50 -32.21
N VAL A 156 -16.49 -7.63 -33.20
CA VAL A 156 -15.20 -7.40 -33.84
C VAL A 156 -14.21 -6.81 -32.85
N VAL A 157 -14.62 -5.76 -32.11
CA VAL A 157 -13.76 -5.10 -31.13
C VAL A 157 -13.45 -6.03 -29.96
N ALA A 158 -14.45 -6.69 -29.38
CA ALA A 158 -14.25 -7.63 -28.25
C ALA A 158 -13.37 -8.82 -28.64
N THR A 159 -13.50 -9.34 -29.88
CA THR A 159 -12.59 -10.38 -30.39
C THR A 159 -11.16 -9.87 -30.47
N GLY A 160 -10.96 -8.64 -30.94
CA GLY A 160 -9.64 -8.00 -30.92
C GLY A 160 -9.05 -7.91 -29.51
N GLY A 161 -9.85 -7.48 -28.52
CA GLY A 161 -9.46 -7.43 -27.10
C GLY A 161 -9.08 -8.79 -26.56
N LEU A 162 -9.90 -9.81 -26.83
CA LEU A 162 -9.60 -11.17 -26.42
C LEU A 162 -8.27 -11.68 -27.02
N VAL A 163 -8.00 -11.40 -28.29
CA VAL A 163 -6.73 -11.77 -28.93
C VAL A 163 -5.55 -11.04 -28.29
N VAL A 164 -5.66 -9.74 -28.03
CA VAL A 164 -4.61 -8.95 -27.37
C VAL A 164 -4.35 -9.49 -25.97
N ASN A 165 -5.40 -9.77 -25.18
CA ASN A 165 -5.30 -10.33 -23.86
C ASN A 165 -4.69 -11.74 -23.86
N MET A 166 -5.04 -12.59 -24.83
CA MET A 166 -4.39 -13.90 -25.03
C MET A 166 -2.91 -13.78 -25.37
N CYS A 167 -2.53 -12.85 -26.25
CA CYS A 167 -1.12 -12.57 -26.56
C CYS A 167 -0.36 -12.08 -25.33
N SER A 168 -0.95 -11.18 -24.56
CA SER A 168 -0.37 -10.66 -23.31
C SER A 168 -0.20 -11.78 -22.28
N ALA A 169 -1.21 -12.62 -22.08
CA ALA A 169 -1.15 -13.78 -21.19
C ALA A 169 -0.04 -14.77 -21.63
N TRP A 170 0.06 -15.06 -22.92
CA TRP A 170 1.10 -15.94 -23.44
C TRP A 170 2.51 -15.39 -23.25
N LEU A 171 2.71 -14.08 -23.42
CA LEU A 171 3.98 -13.41 -23.11
C LEU A 171 4.34 -13.50 -21.62
N LEU A 172 3.36 -13.25 -20.75
CA LEU A 172 3.55 -13.27 -19.30
C LEU A 172 3.82 -14.68 -18.75
N MET A 173 3.22 -15.72 -19.34
CA MET A 173 3.48 -17.14 -18.96
C MET A 173 4.94 -17.56 -19.19
N LYS A 174 5.67 -16.89 -20.07
CA LYS A 174 7.10 -17.14 -20.31
C LYS A 174 8.01 -16.55 -19.27
N SER A 175 7.51 -15.64 -18.42
CA SER A 175 8.26 -14.99 -17.36
C SER A 175 8.08 -15.71 -16.04
N SER A 176 9.19 -15.93 -15.31
CA SER A 176 9.17 -16.56 -13.99
C SER A 176 9.01 -15.53 -12.84
N SER A 177 8.91 -14.22 -13.14
CA SER A 177 8.83 -13.18 -12.11
C SER A 177 7.47 -13.17 -11.41
N LEU A 178 7.48 -12.81 -10.11
CA LEU A 178 6.24 -12.66 -9.32
C LEU A 178 5.32 -11.58 -9.91
N ASN A 179 5.91 -10.49 -10.41
CA ASN A 179 5.17 -9.41 -11.05
C ASN A 179 4.45 -9.88 -12.33
N ALA A 180 5.08 -10.72 -13.14
CA ALA A 180 4.44 -11.29 -14.32
C ALA A 180 3.30 -12.24 -13.97
N ARG A 181 3.39 -12.99 -12.85
CA ARG A 181 2.29 -13.83 -12.36
C ARG A 181 1.10 -13.01 -11.89
N ALA A 182 1.34 -11.91 -11.19
CA ALA A 182 0.29 -10.98 -10.77
C ALA A 182 -0.39 -10.34 -11.99
N ALA A 183 0.39 -9.87 -12.97
CA ALA A 183 -0.11 -9.32 -14.23
C ALA A 183 -0.89 -10.36 -15.06
N LEU A 184 -0.47 -11.63 -15.04
CA LEU A 184 -1.20 -12.73 -15.73
C LEU A 184 -2.60 -12.91 -15.15
N LEU A 185 -2.74 -12.91 -13.81
CA LEU A 185 -4.05 -13.02 -13.17
C LEU A 185 -4.96 -11.83 -13.52
N HIS A 186 -4.39 -10.64 -13.64
CA HIS A 186 -5.11 -9.46 -14.07
C HIS A 186 -5.60 -9.58 -15.51
N VAL A 187 -4.73 -9.92 -16.46
CA VAL A 187 -5.09 -10.14 -17.88
C VAL A 187 -6.13 -11.24 -18.04
N MET A 188 -6.11 -12.28 -17.19
CA MET A 188 -7.17 -13.30 -17.19
C MET A 188 -8.54 -12.71 -16.76
N GLY A 189 -8.56 -11.73 -15.88
CA GLY A 189 -9.76 -10.96 -15.53
C GLY A 189 -10.29 -10.16 -16.72
N ASP A 190 -9.39 -9.47 -17.45
CA ASP A 190 -9.74 -8.67 -18.65
C ASP A 190 -10.28 -9.56 -19.78
N MET A 191 -9.77 -10.78 -19.92
CA MET A 191 -10.33 -11.76 -20.86
C MET A 191 -11.82 -12.06 -20.56
N LEU A 192 -12.21 -12.06 -19.30
CA LEU A 192 -13.60 -12.27 -18.89
C LEU A 192 -14.50 -11.12 -19.34
N GLY A 193 -14.00 -9.87 -19.27
CA GLY A 193 -14.67 -8.67 -19.79
C GLY A 193 -14.87 -8.74 -21.30
N SER A 194 -13.81 -9.08 -22.05
CA SER A 194 -13.86 -9.24 -23.50
C SER A 194 -14.82 -10.37 -23.92
N VAL A 195 -14.85 -11.51 -23.20
CA VAL A 195 -15.80 -12.59 -23.44
C VAL A 195 -17.24 -12.13 -23.17
N ALA A 196 -17.47 -11.41 -22.09
CA ALA A 196 -18.80 -10.87 -21.77
C ALA A 196 -19.30 -9.92 -22.87
N ALA A 197 -18.43 -9.00 -23.34
CA ALA A 197 -18.75 -8.09 -24.43
C ALA A 197 -19.05 -8.87 -25.76
N MET A 198 -18.25 -9.89 -26.06
CA MET A 198 -18.47 -10.75 -27.25
C MET A 198 -19.80 -11.50 -27.18
N VAL A 199 -20.16 -12.04 -26.01
CA VAL A 199 -21.46 -12.68 -25.77
C VAL A 199 -22.59 -11.67 -25.95
N ALA A 200 -22.47 -10.47 -25.39
CA ALA A 200 -23.46 -9.41 -25.57
C ALA A 200 -23.67 -9.07 -27.05
N GLY A 201 -22.57 -8.81 -27.76
CA GLY A 201 -22.61 -8.53 -29.20
C GLY A 201 -23.23 -9.64 -30.00
N GLY A 202 -22.90 -10.91 -29.70
CA GLY A 202 -23.46 -12.10 -30.37
C GLY A 202 -24.97 -12.24 -30.15
N VAL A 203 -25.43 -12.10 -28.91
CA VAL A 203 -26.88 -12.17 -28.62
C VAL A 203 -27.61 -11.03 -29.33
N ILE A 204 -27.08 -9.80 -29.30
CA ILE A 204 -27.71 -8.65 -29.98
C ILE A 204 -27.76 -8.89 -31.50
N ALA A 205 -26.68 -9.38 -32.11
CA ALA A 205 -26.61 -9.57 -33.55
C ALA A 205 -27.61 -10.68 -34.04
N VAL A 206 -27.85 -11.71 -33.21
CA VAL A 206 -28.74 -12.83 -33.59
C VAL A 206 -30.20 -12.60 -33.22
N THR A 207 -30.43 -12.00 -32.03
CA THR A 207 -31.79 -11.90 -31.45
C THR A 207 -32.35 -10.49 -31.42
N GLY A 208 -31.51 -9.47 -31.58
CA GLY A 208 -31.90 -8.08 -31.38
C GLY A 208 -32.18 -7.70 -29.91
N TRP A 209 -31.89 -8.61 -28.95
CA TRP A 209 -32.16 -8.37 -27.53
C TRP A 209 -31.11 -7.44 -26.88
N LEU A 210 -31.42 -6.14 -26.88
CA LEU A 210 -30.54 -5.08 -26.42
C LEU A 210 -30.21 -5.10 -24.91
N PRO A 211 -31.12 -5.55 -23.98
CA PRO A 211 -30.85 -5.55 -22.55
C PRO A 211 -29.66 -6.38 -22.09
N ILE A 212 -29.16 -7.31 -22.92
CA ILE A 212 -28.00 -8.17 -22.60
C ILE A 212 -26.73 -7.34 -22.36
N ASP A 213 -26.51 -6.24 -23.12
CA ASP A 213 -25.32 -5.40 -22.98
C ASP A 213 -25.25 -4.73 -21.58
N PRO A 214 -26.27 -4.00 -21.10
CA PRO A 214 -26.23 -3.42 -19.76
C PRO A 214 -26.26 -4.51 -18.64
N ILE A 215 -26.87 -5.67 -18.85
CA ILE A 215 -26.84 -6.76 -17.86
C ILE A 215 -25.42 -7.30 -17.69
N LEU A 216 -24.71 -7.59 -18.77
CA LEU A 216 -23.34 -8.08 -18.70
C LEU A 216 -22.36 -6.97 -18.25
N SER A 217 -22.59 -5.71 -18.63
CA SER A 217 -21.85 -4.57 -18.10
C SER A 217 -21.97 -4.45 -16.57
N LEU A 218 -23.19 -4.64 -16.05
CA LEU A 218 -23.42 -4.62 -14.60
C LEU A 218 -22.73 -5.80 -13.89
N PHE A 219 -22.75 -6.98 -14.51
CA PHE A 219 -22.02 -8.14 -14.00
C PHE A 219 -20.51 -7.87 -13.90
N VAL A 220 -19.90 -7.35 -14.95
CA VAL A 220 -18.47 -6.95 -14.96
C VAL A 220 -18.22 -5.86 -13.94
N ALA A 221 -19.10 -4.84 -13.85
CA ALA A 221 -18.97 -3.77 -12.86
C ALA A 221 -18.98 -4.29 -11.41
N VAL A 222 -19.77 -5.32 -11.09
CA VAL A 222 -19.79 -5.95 -9.76
C VAL A 222 -18.47 -6.67 -9.46
N LEU A 223 -17.89 -7.35 -10.46
CA LEU A 223 -16.56 -7.98 -10.29
C LEU A 223 -15.47 -6.95 -10.03
N ILE A 224 -15.47 -5.85 -10.81
CA ILE A 224 -14.51 -4.73 -10.62
C ILE A 224 -14.74 -4.06 -9.26
N LEU A 225 -15.99 -3.85 -8.85
CA LEU A 225 -16.33 -3.24 -7.57
C LEU A 225 -15.72 -4.02 -6.39
N ARG A 226 -15.74 -5.35 -6.44
CA ARG A 226 -15.17 -6.18 -5.38
C ARG A 226 -13.67 -5.94 -5.20
N SER A 227 -12.90 -5.95 -6.28
CA SER A 227 -11.45 -5.69 -6.25
C SER A 227 -11.14 -4.26 -5.82
N THR A 228 -11.88 -3.29 -6.36
CA THR A 228 -11.77 -1.87 -6.01
C THR A 228 -12.06 -1.63 -4.53
N TRP A 229 -13.11 -2.25 -3.98
CA TRP A 229 -13.45 -2.14 -2.57
C TRP A 229 -12.34 -2.69 -1.66
N MET A 230 -11.75 -3.82 -2.03
CA MET A 230 -10.63 -4.40 -1.29
C MET A 230 -9.43 -3.45 -1.29
N LEU A 231 -9.06 -2.90 -2.46
CA LEU A 231 -7.96 -1.94 -2.58
C LEU A 231 -8.23 -0.66 -1.76
N LEU A 232 -9.45 -0.13 -1.84
CA LEU A 232 -9.87 1.07 -1.08
C LEU A 232 -9.77 0.81 0.42
N ARG A 233 -10.28 -0.32 0.89
CA ARG A 233 -10.24 -0.71 2.31
C ARG A 233 -8.79 -0.85 2.80
N THR A 234 -7.94 -1.57 2.08
CA THR A 234 -6.54 -1.77 2.46
C THR A 234 -5.77 -0.45 2.46
N SER A 235 -5.91 0.36 1.41
CA SER A 235 -5.26 1.67 1.35
C SER A 235 -5.72 2.60 2.49
N THR A 236 -7.03 2.62 2.78
CA THR A 236 -7.58 3.39 3.90
C THR A 236 -7.02 2.90 5.23
N HIS A 237 -6.95 1.58 5.44
CA HIS A 237 -6.40 0.99 6.65
C HIS A 237 -4.95 1.42 6.90
N VAL A 238 -4.12 1.41 5.87
CA VAL A 238 -2.72 1.86 5.96
C VAL A 238 -2.62 3.38 6.21
N LEU A 239 -3.45 4.18 5.53
CA LEU A 239 -3.48 5.64 5.73
C LEU A 239 -3.95 6.03 7.13
N MET A 240 -4.87 5.24 7.72
CA MET A 240 -5.37 5.40 9.09
C MET A 240 -4.46 4.76 10.15
N GLU A 241 -3.21 4.42 9.79
CA GLU A 241 -2.23 3.84 10.70
C GLU A 241 -2.69 2.52 11.35
N GLY A 242 -3.48 1.74 10.59
CA GLY A 242 -3.94 0.43 11.05
C GLY A 242 -2.80 -0.56 11.27
N VAL A 243 -3.04 -1.52 12.15
CA VAL A 243 -2.09 -2.61 12.40
C VAL A 243 -1.94 -3.45 11.12
N PRO A 244 -0.71 -3.77 10.67
CA PRO A 244 -0.48 -4.63 9.52
C PRO A 244 -1.24 -5.95 9.62
N GLU A 245 -1.97 -6.36 8.57
CA GLU A 245 -2.86 -7.53 8.59
C GLU A 245 -2.14 -8.85 8.96
N HIS A 246 -0.85 -8.95 8.67
CA HIS A 246 -0.02 -10.12 9.01
C HIS A 246 0.51 -10.11 10.45
N LEU A 247 0.27 -9.04 11.22
CA LEU A 247 0.71 -8.89 12.59
C LEU A 247 -0.48 -8.94 13.55
N SER A 248 -0.31 -9.63 14.65
CA SER A 248 -1.27 -9.65 15.75
C SER A 248 -0.83 -8.68 16.85
N TYR A 249 -1.62 -7.63 17.08
CA TYR A 249 -1.41 -6.66 18.15
C TYR A 249 -1.27 -7.34 19.52
N GLU A 250 -2.16 -8.28 19.83
CA GLU A 250 -2.14 -9.00 21.10
C GLU A 250 -0.93 -9.91 21.25
N ASP A 251 -0.54 -10.60 20.18
CA ASP A 251 0.61 -11.53 20.22
C ASP A 251 1.92 -10.77 20.43
N ILE A 252 2.08 -9.61 19.79
CA ILE A 252 3.23 -8.71 19.99
C ILE A 252 3.29 -8.25 21.45
N GLY A 253 2.18 -7.76 21.99
CA GLY A 253 2.13 -7.30 23.37
C GLY A 253 2.42 -8.40 24.38
N ARG A 254 1.84 -9.59 24.20
CA ARG A 254 2.12 -10.77 25.03
C ARG A 254 3.58 -11.20 24.95
N ALA A 255 4.14 -11.21 23.73
CA ALA A 255 5.54 -11.59 23.55
C ALA A 255 6.49 -10.62 24.28
N LEU A 256 6.20 -9.31 24.24
CA LEU A 256 6.98 -8.32 25.02
C LEU A 256 6.87 -8.56 26.53
N CYS A 257 5.70 -8.95 27.02
CA CYS A 257 5.48 -9.28 28.44
C CYS A 257 6.23 -10.55 28.91
N THR A 258 6.69 -11.42 27.99
CA THR A 258 7.50 -12.61 28.38
C THR A 258 8.96 -12.28 28.63
N LEU A 259 9.40 -11.07 28.32
CA LEU A 259 10.80 -10.66 28.49
C LEU A 259 11.13 -10.48 29.99
N PRO A 260 12.33 -10.91 30.44
CA PRO A 260 12.77 -10.73 31.81
C PRO A 260 12.74 -9.26 32.26
N GLY A 261 12.15 -9.01 33.43
CA GLY A 261 12.06 -7.66 34.01
C GLY A 261 10.90 -6.81 33.49
N VAL A 262 10.12 -7.29 32.53
CA VAL A 262 8.91 -6.64 32.05
C VAL A 262 7.71 -7.05 32.92
N ALA A 263 7.08 -6.08 33.57
CA ALA A 263 5.88 -6.30 34.37
C ALA A 263 4.59 -6.17 33.57
N ALA A 264 4.55 -5.22 32.62
CA ALA A 264 3.41 -4.97 31.74
C ALA A 264 3.84 -4.15 30.53
N VAL A 265 3.01 -4.20 29.49
CA VAL A 265 3.12 -3.34 28.31
C VAL A 265 1.80 -2.60 28.13
N HIS A 266 1.87 -1.30 27.86
CA HIS A 266 0.69 -0.49 27.56
C HIS A 266 1.02 0.56 26.52
N ASP A 267 0.00 1.23 25.99
CA ASP A 267 0.13 2.23 24.94
C ASP A 267 0.93 1.68 23.73
N LEU A 268 0.63 0.43 23.40
CA LEU A 268 1.22 -0.24 22.26
C LEU A 268 0.58 0.28 20.98
N HIS A 269 1.37 0.77 20.07
CA HIS A 269 0.95 1.15 18.73
C HIS A 269 1.81 0.43 17.71
N VAL A 270 1.16 -0.11 16.69
CA VAL A 270 1.83 -0.77 15.55
C VAL A 270 1.18 -0.26 14.29
N TRP A 271 1.98 0.27 13.35
CA TRP A 271 1.46 0.86 12.13
C TRP A 271 2.38 0.66 10.94
N HIS A 272 1.86 0.84 9.74
CA HIS A 272 2.66 0.85 8.51
C HIS A 272 3.41 2.17 8.34
N VAL A 273 4.71 2.11 8.10
CA VAL A 273 5.51 3.23 7.59
C VAL A 273 5.40 3.32 6.07
N ASP A 274 5.49 2.16 5.41
CA ASP A 274 5.26 1.97 3.98
C ASP A 274 4.62 0.59 3.71
N SER A 275 4.52 0.17 2.45
CA SER A 275 3.91 -1.11 2.05
C SER A 275 4.56 -2.33 2.70
N ASN A 276 5.84 -2.24 3.09
CA ASN A 276 6.64 -3.38 3.54
C ASN A 276 7.22 -3.23 4.95
N ARG A 277 7.21 -2.02 5.51
CA ARG A 277 7.82 -1.74 6.82
C ARG A 277 6.78 -1.33 7.84
N ALA A 278 6.83 -1.98 8.99
CA ALA A 278 6.06 -1.62 10.16
C ALA A 278 6.92 -0.85 11.18
N ALA A 279 6.27 0.00 11.96
CA ALA A 279 6.86 0.64 13.13
C ALA A 279 6.05 0.29 14.37
N LEU A 280 6.70 0.40 15.51
CA LEU A 280 6.10 0.12 16.81
C LEU A 280 6.52 1.16 17.84
N SER A 281 5.58 1.62 18.63
CA SER A 281 5.84 2.31 19.89
C SER A 281 5.09 1.65 21.04
N ALA A 282 5.71 1.61 22.23
CA ALA A 282 5.05 1.09 23.42
C ALA A 282 5.69 1.64 24.71
N HIS A 283 4.91 1.66 25.77
CA HIS A 283 5.39 1.85 27.12
C HIS A 283 5.59 0.49 27.78
N VAL A 284 6.78 0.27 28.33
CA VAL A 284 7.17 -0.99 28.98
C VAL A 284 7.36 -0.73 30.47
N VAL A 285 6.50 -1.31 31.30
CA VAL A 285 6.63 -1.24 32.77
C VAL A 285 7.73 -2.19 33.19
N ILE A 286 8.78 -1.63 33.81
CA ILE A 286 9.93 -2.38 34.29
C ILE A 286 10.03 -2.34 35.80
N GLN A 287 10.53 -3.42 36.42
CA GLN A 287 10.71 -3.52 37.85
C GLN A 287 12.03 -2.89 38.32
N ASP A 288 13.08 -3.01 37.50
CA ASP A 288 14.42 -2.50 37.80
C ASP A 288 14.96 -1.65 36.63
N ALA A 289 15.23 -0.39 36.90
CA ALA A 289 15.78 0.54 35.92
C ALA A 289 17.17 0.12 35.40
N SER A 290 17.97 -0.59 36.19
CA SER A 290 19.30 -1.05 35.80
C SER A 290 19.26 -2.13 34.72
N ALA A 291 18.17 -2.90 34.64
CA ALA A 291 17.96 -3.95 33.65
C ALA A 291 17.50 -3.40 32.28
N TRP A 292 17.10 -2.12 32.19
CA TRP A 292 16.52 -1.54 30.98
C TRP A 292 17.37 -1.72 29.70
N PRO A 293 18.70 -1.48 29.70
CA PRO A 293 19.49 -1.64 28.46
C PRO A 293 19.45 -3.07 27.90
N GLN A 294 19.41 -4.07 28.79
CA GLN A 294 19.33 -5.49 28.39
C GLN A 294 17.92 -5.83 27.88
N THR A 295 16.88 -5.39 28.60
CA THR A 295 15.48 -5.56 28.21
C THR A 295 15.20 -4.90 26.88
N LEU A 296 15.68 -3.67 26.64
CA LEU A 296 15.54 -2.97 25.36
C LEU A 296 16.17 -3.75 24.22
N THR A 297 17.40 -4.25 24.40
CA THR A 297 18.10 -5.04 23.37
C THR A 297 17.36 -6.34 23.07
N ALA A 298 16.84 -7.02 24.10
CA ALA A 298 16.06 -8.24 23.94
C ALA A 298 14.74 -7.99 23.21
N ALA A 299 14.04 -6.89 23.56
CA ALA A 299 12.79 -6.49 22.91
C ALA A 299 13.02 -6.16 21.43
N GLN A 300 14.05 -5.38 21.10
CA GLN A 300 14.38 -5.05 19.73
C GLN A 300 14.70 -6.30 18.90
N ARG A 301 15.46 -7.24 19.44
CA ARG A 301 15.75 -8.53 18.78
C ARG A 301 14.49 -9.36 18.56
N LEU A 302 13.65 -9.47 19.58
CA LEU A 302 12.38 -10.19 19.49
C LEU A 302 11.50 -9.63 18.38
N LEU A 303 11.33 -8.31 18.34
CA LEU A 303 10.48 -7.61 17.36
C LEU A 303 11.03 -7.75 15.94
N ALA A 304 12.35 -7.59 15.76
CA ALA A 304 12.98 -7.75 14.45
C ALA A 304 12.92 -9.19 13.94
N GLN A 305 13.26 -10.18 14.80
CA GLN A 305 13.39 -11.58 14.35
C GLN A 305 12.05 -12.28 14.18
N ARG A 306 11.08 -12.02 15.06
CA ARG A 306 9.80 -12.73 15.05
C ARG A 306 8.73 -11.99 14.23
N TYR A 307 8.75 -10.66 14.20
CA TYR A 307 7.69 -9.85 13.62
C TYR A 307 8.17 -8.97 12.46
N GLY A 308 9.48 -8.91 12.17
CA GLY A 308 10.04 -8.07 11.10
C GLY A 308 9.91 -6.58 11.37
N ILE A 309 9.82 -6.16 12.66
CA ILE A 309 9.66 -4.75 13.05
C ILE A 309 11.02 -4.20 13.48
N ASP A 310 11.64 -3.40 12.63
CA ASP A 310 12.96 -2.80 12.88
C ASP A 310 12.86 -1.38 13.47
N HIS A 311 11.77 -0.66 13.17
CA HIS A 311 11.56 0.69 13.66
C HIS A 311 10.77 0.68 14.97
N VAL A 312 11.49 0.68 16.09
CA VAL A 312 10.92 0.46 17.42
C VAL A 312 11.27 1.60 18.36
N THR A 313 10.27 2.17 19.01
CA THR A 313 10.41 3.16 20.11
C THR A 313 9.78 2.57 21.36
N LEU A 314 10.61 2.21 22.33
CA LEU A 314 10.14 1.72 23.63
C LEU A 314 10.51 2.71 24.72
N GLN A 315 9.52 3.10 25.51
CA GLN A 315 9.70 3.97 26.66
C GLN A 315 9.57 3.16 27.95
N PRO A 316 10.60 3.16 28.84
CA PRO A 316 10.46 2.54 30.15
C PRO A 316 9.50 3.32 31.02
N SER A 317 8.69 2.62 31.78
CA SER A 317 7.77 3.19 32.77
C SER A 317 7.94 2.44 34.10
N TRP A 318 7.84 3.16 35.22
CA TRP A 318 7.96 2.58 36.58
C TRP A 318 6.61 2.51 37.30
N HIS A 319 5.59 3.02 36.68
CA HIS A 319 4.23 3.04 37.25
C HIS A 319 3.25 2.42 36.27
N ALA A 320 2.32 1.66 36.79
CA ALA A 320 1.19 1.22 35.99
C ALA A 320 0.41 2.45 35.46
N PRO A 321 -0.13 2.39 34.22
CA PRO A 321 -0.84 3.51 33.64
C PRO A 321 -2.01 3.89 34.51
N ILE A 322 -2.20 5.20 34.74
CA ILE A 322 -3.45 5.74 35.31
C ILE A 322 -4.57 5.33 34.34
N ARG A 323 -5.53 4.57 34.83
CA ARG A 323 -6.65 4.04 34.03
C ARG A 323 -7.32 5.14 33.20
N GLY A 324 -7.00 5.20 31.94
CA GLY A 324 -7.69 6.01 30.93
C GLY A 324 -8.35 5.08 29.90
N LYS A 325 -9.52 5.46 29.39
CA LYS A 325 -10.33 4.65 28.43
C LYS A 325 -9.68 4.36 27.08
N ARG A 326 -8.38 4.68 26.89
CA ARG A 326 -7.67 4.60 25.60
C ARG A 326 -6.56 3.54 25.52
N PHE A 327 -6.33 2.76 26.59
CA PHE A 327 -5.25 1.78 26.63
C PHE A 327 -5.80 0.37 26.76
N ILE A 328 -5.24 -0.54 26.00
CA ILE A 328 -5.41 -1.99 26.17
C ILE A 328 -4.19 -2.46 26.98
N PRO A 329 -4.32 -2.72 28.31
CA PRO A 329 -3.23 -3.24 29.10
C PRO A 329 -2.99 -4.69 28.70
N LEU A 330 -1.73 -5.04 28.43
CA LEU A 330 -1.28 -6.39 28.13
C LEU A 330 -0.46 -6.86 29.31
N THR A 331 -0.90 -7.92 29.98
CA THR A 331 -0.22 -8.56 31.10
C THR A 331 0.29 -9.94 30.72
N PRO A 332 1.34 -10.46 31.38
CA PRO A 332 1.81 -11.82 31.16
C PRO A 332 0.71 -12.85 31.40
N ILE A 333 0.71 -13.94 30.62
CA ILE A 333 -0.19 -15.07 30.82
C ILE A 333 0.17 -15.71 32.16
N GLY A 334 -0.71 -15.66 33.16
CA GLY A 334 -0.51 -16.24 34.49
C GLY A 334 -0.47 -15.26 35.65
N GLY A 335 -0.65 -13.96 35.41
CA GLY A 335 -0.90 -12.99 36.47
C GLY A 335 -2.34 -13.13 36.96
N ASP A 336 -2.50 -13.50 38.23
CA ASP A 336 -3.80 -13.60 38.91
C ASP A 336 -4.57 -12.28 38.77
N ASP A 337 -5.75 -12.30 38.14
CA ASP A 337 -6.66 -11.16 37.96
C ASP A 337 -7.22 -10.58 39.27
N LYS A 338 -6.69 -10.98 40.42
CA LYS A 338 -7.24 -10.65 41.75
C LYS A 338 -6.89 -9.27 42.30
N HIS A 339 -6.08 -8.46 41.59
CA HIS A 339 -5.68 -7.14 42.12
C HIS A 339 -6.03 -5.94 41.23
N LEU A 340 -7.01 -6.06 40.34
CA LEU A 340 -7.46 -4.96 39.51
C LEU A 340 -8.95 -4.64 39.78
N HIS A 341 -9.26 -4.23 41.03
CA HIS A 341 -10.51 -3.53 41.36
C HIS A 341 -10.23 -2.13 41.86
#